data_0397afebf061b69c75fcd320baeac52e
#
_entry.id   0397afebf061b69c75fcd320baeac52e
#
_cell.length_a   1.000
_cell.length_b   1.000
_cell.length_c   1.000
_cell.angle_alpha   90.00
_cell.angle_beta   90.00
_cell.angle_gamma   90.00
#
_symmetry.space_group_name_H-M   'P 1'
#
loop_
_entity.id
_entity.type
_entity.pdbx_description
1 polymer ?
#
loop_
_entity_poly.entity_id
_entity_poly.type
_entity_poly.pdbx_seq_one_letter_code
_entity_poly.pdbx_strand_id
1 'polypeptide(L)'
;FLPAEGGHLDRASGRWALAESHDTIPGSLWFPETGRGVVDPLLWSTLTARVDAVRRDHPDWPIVVFCRADCWMSWNASRRLARAGVANVFWFAEGIDGWHDAGRALMQVVPETVPLARVRNAS
;
A
#
# COMPACT_ATOMS: atom_id res chain seq x y z
N PHE A 1 0.70 0.90 -4.62
CA PHE A 1 1.90 1.53 -4.04
C PHE A 1 2.35 2.76 -4.80
N LEU A 2 1.43 3.62 -5.18
CA LEU A 2 1.83 4.88 -5.78
C LEU A 2 2.57 5.73 -4.74
N PRO A 3 3.62 6.43 -5.12
CA PRO A 3 4.20 7.43 -4.25
C PRO A 3 3.22 8.56 -4.01
N ALA A 4 3.26 9.14 -2.83
CA ALA A 4 2.43 10.29 -2.49
C ALA A 4 3.15 11.58 -2.92
N GLU A 5 3.39 11.73 -4.22
CA GLU A 5 4.13 12.86 -4.76
C GLU A 5 3.43 14.17 -4.40
N GLY A 6 4.19 15.11 -3.85
CA GLY A 6 3.66 16.39 -3.40
C GLY A 6 2.79 16.30 -2.16
N GLY A 7 2.58 15.10 -1.61
CA GLY A 7 1.83 14.89 -0.40
C GLY A 7 2.72 14.65 0.81
N HIS A 8 2.12 14.64 1.98
CA HIS A 8 2.84 14.33 3.20
C HIS A 8 1.92 13.70 4.24
N LEU A 9 2.51 12.94 5.16
CA LEU A 9 1.81 12.37 6.28
C LEU A 9 1.68 13.39 7.40
N ASP A 10 0.44 13.66 7.82
CA ASP A 10 0.19 14.44 9.04
C ASP A 10 0.41 13.53 10.25
N ARG A 11 1.51 13.77 10.96
CA ARG A 11 1.90 12.95 12.11
C ARG A 11 0.98 13.12 13.31
N ALA A 12 0.15 14.16 13.33
CA ALA A 12 -0.80 14.37 14.40
C ALA A 12 -2.07 13.52 14.26
N SER A 13 -2.56 13.37 13.02
CA SER A 13 -3.81 12.65 12.72
C SER A 13 -3.60 11.26 12.11
N GLY A 14 -2.43 10.97 11.56
CA GLY A 14 -2.17 9.77 10.79
C GLY A 14 -2.76 9.80 9.39
N ARG A 15 -3.27 10.93 8.96
CA ARG A 15 -3.85 11.09 7.62
C ARG A 15 -2.85 11.69 6.64
N TRP A 16 -3.02 11.31 5.39
CA TRP A 16 -2.21 11.86 4.30
C TRP A 16 -2.86 13.12 3.74
N ALA A 17 -2.06 14.16 3.58
CA ALA A 17 -2.40 15.34 2.81
C ALA A 17 -1.85 15.17 1.40
N LEU A 18 -2.70 15.14 0.39
CA LEU A 18 -2.33 14.88 -0.99
C LEU A 18 -2.30 16.18 -1.79
N ALA A 19 -1.31 16.30 -2.69
CA ALA A 19 -1.26 17.41 -3.64
C ALA A 19 -2.31 17.25 -4.73
N GLU A 20 -2.63 16.01 -5.12
CA GLU A 20 -3.64 15.70 -6.14
C GLU A 20 -4.28 14.35 -5.86
N SER A 21 -5.44 14.12 -6.46
CA SER A 21 -6.15 12.85 -6.33
C SER A 21 -5.50 11.78 -7.20
N HIS A 22 -5.67 10.52 -6.78
CA HIS A 22 -5.19 9.35 -7.51
C HIS A 22 -6.31 8.35 -7.72
N ASP A 23 -6.23 7.64 -8.84
CA ASP A 23 -7.14 6.55 -9.18
C ASP A 23 -6.39 5.23 -9.15
N THR A 24 -7.10 4.16 -8.86
CA THR A 24 -6.52 2.83 -8.76
C THR A 24 -7.50 1.74 -9.21
N ILE A 25 -7.01 0.50 -9.20
CA ILE A 25 -7.84 -0.68 -9.40
C ILE A 25 -8.90 -0.74 -8.29
N PRO A 26 -10.20 -0.89 -8.64
CA PRO A 26 -11.26 -0.89 -7.64
C PRO A 26 -11.04 -1.93 -6.54
N GLY A 27 -11.30 -1.54 -5.29
CA GLY A 27 -11.14 -2.40 -4.12
C GLY A 27 -9.73 -2.47 -3.56
N SER A 28 -8.77 -1.84 -4.21
CA SER A 28 -7.38 -1.81 -3.73
C SER A 28 -7.22 -0.83 -2.58
N LEU A 29 -6.26 -1.11 -1.71
CA LEU A 29 -5.86 -0.24 -0.62
C LEU A 29 -4.54 0.45 -0.98
N TRP A 30 -4.38 1.70 -0.57
CA TRP A 30 -3.19 2.47 -0.88
C TRP A 30 -2.34 2.69 0.38
N PHE A 31 -1.11 2.17 0.34
CA PHE A 31 -0.09 2.35 1.37
C PHE A 31 1.10 3.06 0.74
N PRO A 32 1.10 4.41 0.71
CA PRO A 32 2.15 5.17 0.04
C PRO A 32 3.52 4.90 0.65
N GLU A 33 4.54 4.94 -0.18
CA GLU A 33 5.94 4.95 0.21
C GLU A 33 6.44 3.64 0.86
N THR A 34 5.65 2.57 0.88
CA THR A 34 6.03 1.30 1.52
C THR A 34 6.97 0.44 0.69
N GLY A 35 7.18 0.80 -0.58
CA GLY A 35 8.08 0.09 -1.48
C GLY A 35 9.46 0.72 -1.62
N ARG A 36 9.79 1.72 -0.84
CA ARG A 36 11.09 2.38 -0.87
C ARG A 36 12.21 1.44 -0.43
N GLY A 37 13.42 1.69 -0.90
CA GLY A 37 14.60 0.92 -0.47
C GLY A 37 14.84 1.02 1.01
N VAL A 38 14.71 2.22 1.58
CA VAL A 38 14.65 2.45 3.03
C VAL A 38 13.23 2.87 3.34
N VAL A 39 12.50 2.01 4.03
CA VAL A 39 11.09 2.24 4.36
C VAL A 39 10.95 2.80 5.77
N ASP A 40 10.04 3.75 5.94
CA ASP A 40 9.67 4.24 7.27
C ASP A 40 9.04 3.06 8.05
N PRO A 41 9.57 2.70 9.23
CA PRO A 41 9.04 1.58 10.01
C PRO A 41 7.55 1.72 10.34
N LEU A 42 7.07 2.94 10.58
CA LEU A 42 5.66 3.17 10.87
C LEU A 42 4.79 2.84 9.65
N LEU A 43 5.21 3.24 8.46
CA LEU A 43 4.48 2.93 7.22
C LEU A 43 4.50 1.43 6.94
N TRP A 44 5.63 0.79 7.13
CA TRP A 44 5.76 -0.65 6.93
C TRP A 44 4.90 -1.44 7.91
N SER A 45 4.89 -1.05 9.19
CA SER A 45 4.05 -1.73 10.19
C SER A 45 2.56 -1.53 9.91
N THR A 46 2.16 -0.38 9.37
CA THR A 46 0.77 -0.14 8.96
C THR A 46 0.35 -1.12 7.86
N LEU A 47 1.19 -1.31 6.85
CA LEU A 47 0.94 -2.28 5.78
C LEU A 47 0.86 -3.71 6.32
N THR A 48 1.85 -4.12 7.09
CA THR A 48 1.91 -5.50 7.58
C THR A 48 0.78 -5.83 8.53
N ALA A 49 0.37 -4.88 9.37
CA ALA A 49 -0.79 -5.06 10.25
C ALA A 49 -2.07 -5.31 9.44
N ARG A 50 -2.25 -4.60 8.33
CA ARG A 50 -3.42 -4.80 7.47
C ARG A 50 -3.35 -6.14 6.74
N VAL A 51 -2.19 -6.54 6.26
CA VAL A 51 -1.98 -7.85 5.64
C VAL A 51 -2.34 -8.96 6.64
N ASP A 52 -1.86 -8.86 7.86
CA ASP A 52 -2.15 -9.83 8.90
C ASP A 52 -3.65 -9.90 9.21
N ALA A 53 -4.32 -8.75 9.29
CA ALA A 53 -5.76 -8.69 9.54
C ALA A 53 -6.55 -9.37 8.41
N VAL A 54 -6.21 -9.09 7.16
CA VAL A 54 -6.86 -9.73 6.00
C VAL A 54 -6.67 -11.24 6.03
N ARG A 55 -5.44 -11.71 6.33
CA ARG A 55 -5.13 -13.14 6.35
C ARG A 55 -5.74 -13.88 7.53
N ARG A 56 -6.06 -13.19 8.63
CA ARG A 56 -6.85 -13.79 9.72
C ARG A 56 -8.28 -14.08 9.27
N ASP A 57 -8.87 -13.16 8.51
CA ASP A 57 -10.25 -13.31 8.04
C ASP A 57 -10.36 -14.18 6.79
N HIS A 58 -9.34 -14.14 5.93
CA HIS A 58 -9.29 -14.80 4.64
C HIS A 58 -7.92 -15.45 4.41
N PRO A 59 -7.64 -16.61 5.06
CA PRO A 59 -6.30 -17.20 5.03
C PRO A 59 -5.80 -17.58 3.62
N ASP A 60 -6.71 -17.84 2.69
CA ASP A 60 -6.38 -18.30 1.34
C ASP A 60 -6.31 -17.17 0.31
N TRP A 61 -6.60 -15.94 0.70
CA TRP A 61 -6.57 -14.84 -0.25
C TRP A 61 -5.13 -14.50 -0.63
N PRO A 62 -4.84 -14.37 -1.92
CA PRO A 62 -3.54 -13.88 -2.34
C PRO A 62 -3.39 -12.40 -2.01
N ILE A 63 -2.15 -11.99 -1.78
CA ILE A 63 -1.80 -10.57 -1.65
C ILE A 63 -1.18 -10.14 -2.97
N VAL A 64 -1.85 -9.25 -3.68
CA VAL A 64 -1.38 -8.72 -4.95
C VAL A 64 -0.90 -7.30 -4.76
N VAL A 65 0.35 -7.04 -5.12
CA VAL A 65 1.01 -5.75 -4.93
C VAL A 65 1.28 -5.13 -6.29
N PHE A 66 0.94 -3.88 -6.43
CA PHE A 66 1.12 -3.17 -7.71
C PHE A 66 1.35 -1.67 -7.48
N CYS A 67 1.83 -0.99 -8.52
CA CYS A 67 1.78 0.47 -8.64
C CYS A 67 1.50 0.84 -10.09
N ARG A 68 2.39 1.53 -10.76
CA ARG A 68 2.31 1.80 -12.21
C ARG A 68 3.07 0.72 -12.96
N ALA A 69 3.02 0.75 -14.29
CA ALA A 69 3.77 -0.20 -15.12
C ALA A 69 5.26 -0.14 -14.77
N ASP A 70 5.86 -1.30 -14.56
CA ASP A 70 7.28 -1.48 -14.28
C ASP A 70 7.82 -0.64 -13.10
N CYS A 71 6.96 -0.29 -12.18
CA CYS A 71 7.36 0.46 -10.99
C CYS A 71 8.08 -0.49 -10.00
N TRP A 72 9.35 -0.20 -9.73
CA TRP A 72 10.17 -1.05 -8.86
C TRP A 72 9.70 -1.08 -7.40
N MET A 73 8.95 -0.06 -6.97
CA MET A 73 8.51 0.03 -5.57
C MET A 73 7.54 -1.08 -5.19
N SER A 74 6.60 -1.43 -6.07
CA SER A 74 5.69 -2.55 -5.80
C SER A 74 6.41 -3.89 -5.84
N TRP A 75 7.37 -4.05 -6.74
CA TRP A 75 8.22 -5.23 -6.74
C TRP A 75 8.99 -5.36 -5.42
N ASN A 76 9.58 -4.27 -4.96
CA ASN A 76 10.36 -4.25 -3.72
C ASN A 76 9.49 -4.53 -2.50
N ALA A 77 8.30 -3.96 -2.44
CA ALA A 77 7.34 -4.23 -1.37
C ALA A 77 6.88 -5.70 -1.36
N SER A 78 6.61 -6.27 -2.54
CA SER A 78 6.24 -7.69 -2.66
C SER A 78 7.35 -8.59 -2.13
N ARG A 79 8.58 -8.31 -2.52
CA ARG A 79 9.75 -9.08 -2.09
C ARG A 79 9.95 -8.98 -0.58
N ARG A 80 9.78 -7.78 -0.03
CA ARG A 80 9.91 -7.56 1.43
C ARG A 80 8.85 -8.32 2.21
N LEU A 81 7.60 -8.33 1.73
CA LEU A 81 6.53 -9.13 2.33
C LEU A 81 6.85 -10.62 2.30
N ALA A 82 7.30 -11.13 1.17
CA ALA A 82 7.67 -12.54 1.03
C ALA A 82 8.81 -12.91 1.99
N ARG A 83 9.82 -12.05 2.12
CA ARG A 83 10.93 -12.26 3.05
C ARG A 83 10.50 -12.19 4.51
N ALA A 84 9.45 -11.46 4.81
CA ALA A 84 8.86 -11.39 6.15
C ALA A 84 7.99 -12.61 6.48
N GLY A 85 7.89 -13.58 5.58
CA GLY A 85 7.14 -14.81 5.79
C GLY A 85 5.73 -14.81 5.29
N VAL A 86 5.30 -13.79 4.55
CA VAL A 86 3.95 -13.74 3.96
C VAL A 86 3.94 -14.64 2.73
N ALA A 87 3.09 -15.68 2.75
CA ALA A 87 2.92 -16.59 1.62
C ALA A 87 1.97 -15.99 0.57
N ASN A 88 2.02 -16.52 -0.66
CA ASN A 88 1.11 -16.14 -1.74
C ASN A 88 1.07 -14.63 -2.00
N VAL A 89 2.25 -14.03 -2.09
CA VAL A 89 2.42 -12.63 -2.49
C VAL A 89 2.76 -12.61 -3.98
N PHE A 90 2.01 -11.82 -4.73
CA PHE A 90 2.17 -11.69 -6.18
C PHE A 90 2.42 -10.23 -6.55
N TRP A 91 3.28 -10.02 -7.53
CA TRP A 91 3.53 -8.71 -8.09
C TRP A 91 2.83 -8.57 -9.44
N PHE A 92 1.92 -7.60 -9.53
CA PHE A 92 1.28 -7.25 -10.81
C PHE A 92 2.09 -6.14 -11.48
N ALA A 93 3.00 -6.54 -12.35
CA ALA A 93 3.99 -5.65 -12.96
C ALA A 93 3.36 -4.56 -13.85
N GLU A 94 2.30 -4.89 -14.57
CA GLU A 94 1.59 -3.96 -15.44
C GLU A 94 0.86 -2.87 -14.66
N GLY A 95 0.45 -3.19 -13.44
CA GLY A 95 -0.13 -2.24 -12.50
C GLY A 95 -1.38 -1.54 -13.00
N ILE A 96 -1.56 -0.32 -12.54
CA ILE A 96 -2.72 0.51 -12.89
C ILE A 96 -2.77 0.74 -14.40
N ASP A 97 -1.63 0.95 -15.04
CA ASP A 97 -1.56 1.18 -16.50
C ASP A 97 -2.08 -0.02 -17.28
N GLY A 98 -1.65 -1.23 -16.92
CA GLY A 98 -2.13 -2.45 -17.57
C GLY A 98 -3.61 -2.69 -17.36
N TRP A 99 -4.11 -2.42 -16.17
CA TRP A 99 -5.54 -2.50 -15.87
C TRP A 99 -6.35 -1.55 -16.74
N HIS A 100 -5.91 -0.30 -16.83
CA HIS A 100 -6.56 0.73 -17.65
C HIS A 100 -6.49 0.38 -19.15
N ASP A 101 -5.33 -0.06 -19.64
CA ASP A 101 -5.12 -0.43 -21.03
C ASP A 101 -5.98 -1.64 -21.47
N ALA A 102 -6.35 -2.49 -20.51
CA ALA A 102 -7.28 -3.58 -20.76
C ALA A 102 -8.76 -3.13 -20.81
N GLY A 103 -9.01 -1.83 -20.74
CA GLY A 103 -10.35 -1.25 -20.81
C GLY A 103 -11.13 -1.33 -19.50
N ARG A 104 -10.46 -1.56 -18.38
CA ARG A 104 -11.10 -1.68 -17.08
C ARG A 104 -11.15 -0.34 -16.36
N ALA A 105 -12.23 -0.12 -15.60
CA ALA A 105 -12.45 1.13 -14.89
C ALA A 105 -11.51 1.29 -13.70
N LEU A 106 -11.13 2.54 -13.43
CA LEU A 106 -10.39 2.94 -12.23
C LEU A 106 -11.34 3.64 -11.24
N MET A 107 -10.97 3.65 -9.98
CA MET A 107 -11.68 4.36 -8.93
C MET A 107 -10.73 5.25 -8.15
N GLN A 108 -11.22 6.40 -7.71
CA GLN A 108 -10.46 7.28 -6.83
C GLN A 108 -10.15 6.56 -5.52
N VAL A 109 -8.95 6.76 -5.03
CA VAL A 109 -8.45 6.13 -3.80
C VAL A 109 -7.83 7.20 -2.90
N VAL A 110 -7.97 7.00 -1.59
CA VAL A 110 -7.24 7.77 -0.59
C VAL A 110 -6.29 6.84 0.15
N PRO A 111 -5.14 7.35 0.61
CA PRO A 111 -4.20 6.51 1.35
C PRO A 111 -4.81 6.04 2.68
N GLU A 112 -4.42 4.85 3.10
CA GLU A 112 -4.83 4.33 4.40
C GLU A 112 -4.27 5.19 5.53
N THR A 113 -5.09 5.41 6.56
CA THR A 113 -4.70 6.17 7.73
C THR A 113 -3.68 5.38 8.55
N VAL A 114 -2.66 6.07 9.03
CA VAL A 114 -1.64 5.47 9.89
C VAL A 114 -2.13 5.51 11.33
N PRO A 115 -2.22 4.36 12.03
CA PRO A 115 -2.75 4.33 13.40
C PRO A 115 -1.70 4.85 14.40
N LEU A 116 -1.92 6.05 14.90
CA LEU A 116 -1.02 6.71 15.85
C LEU A 116 -1.55 6.69 17.29
N ALA A 117 -2.80 6.30 17.48
CA ALA A 117 -3.49 6.46 18.77
C ALA A 117 -2.79 5.75 19.93
N ARG A 118 -2.25 4.55 19.70
CA ARG A 118 -1.58 3.76 20.75
C ARG A 118 -0.34 4.42 21.31
N VAL A 119 0.25 5.35 20.58
CA VAL A 119 1.45 6.07 21.04
C VAL A 119 1.11 6.91 22.28
N ARG A 120 -0.05 7.52 22.27
CA ARG A 120 -0.50 8.31 23.42
C ARG A 120 -0.87 7.46 24.61
N ASN A 121 -1.36 6.27 24.37
CA ASN A 121 -1.80 5.37 25.42
C ASN A 121 -0.64 4.79 26.23
N ALA A 122 0.58 5.01 25.79
CA ALA A 122 1.75 4.62 26.54
C ALA A 122 2.03 5.52 27.75
N SER A 123 1.38 6.67 27.81
CA SER A 123 1.56 7.60 28.93
C SER A 123 0.72 7.25 30.12
#